data_72de7c59bf356ec024dbc447695fbff6
#
_entry.id   72de7c59bf356ec024dbc447695fbff6
#
_cell.length_a   1.000
_cell.length_b   1.000
_cell.length_c   1.000
_cell.angle_alpha   90.00
_cell.angle_beta   90.00
_cell.angle_gamma   90.00
#
_symmetry.space_group_name_H-M   'P 1'
#
loop_
_entity.id
_entity.type
_entity.pdbx_description
1 polymer ?
#
loop_
_entity_poly.entity_id
_entity_poly.type
_entity_poly.pdbx_seq_one_letter_code
_entity_poly.pdbx_strand_id
1 'polypeptide(L)'
;ITGEESTLAVTGVFVAIGHDPRSELVRGQVDLDAAGYVQVEGRTTSTSVEGVFAAGDLVDHTYRQAITAAGTGCSASIDAERWLAETAPATTDDSTDLIGAPL
;
A
#
# COMPACT_ATOMS: atom_id res chain seq x y z
N ILE A 1 -7.78 39.55 4.95
CA ILE A 1 -8.95 38.99 4.24
C ILE A 1 -10.09 39.92 4.53
N THR A 2 -10.61 40.60 3.50
CA THR A 2 -11.58 41.70 3.64
C THR A 2 -13.03 41.19 3.76
N GLY A 3 -13.32 39.95 3.43
CA GLY A 3 -14.69 39.40 3.34
C GLY A 3 -15.46 39.91 2.10
N GLU A 4 -14.75 40.59 1.19
CA GLU A 4 -15.35 41.07 -0.06
C GLU A 4 -15.51 39.93 -1.05
N GLU A 5 -16.69 39.79 -1.61
CA GLU A 5 -16.98 38.76 -2.65
C GLU A 5 -16.91 39.40 -4.03
N SER A 6 -16.35 38.66 -4.98
CA SER A 6 -16.30 39.05 -6.39
C SER A 6 -16.55 37.90 -7.32
N THR A 7 -16.95 38.18 -8.55
CA THR A 7 -17.16 37.19 -9.60
C THR A 7 -16.02 37.24 -10.61
N LEU A 8 -15.38 36.10 -10.86
CA LEU A 8 -14.38 35.93 -11.92
C LEU A 8 -14.93 35.07 -13.04
N ALA A 9 -14.97 35.61 -14.27
CA ALA A 9 -15.42 34.87 -15.43
C ALA A 9 -14.31 33.91 -15.90
N VAL A 10 -14.58 32.61 -15.84
CA VAL A 10 -13.62 31.55 -16.19
C VAL A 10 -14.34 30.46 -16.98
N THR A 11 -13.59 29.66 -17.75
CA THR A 11 -14.10 28.50 -18.51
C THR A 11 -13.96 27.19 -17.77
N GLY A 12 -13.21 27.18 -16.67
CA GLY A 12 -13.02 26.00 -15.83
C GLY A 12 -12.37 26.39 -14.49
N VAL A 13 -12.54 25.55 -13.51
CA VAL A 13 -11.96 25.69 -12.17
C VAL A 13 -11.30 24.38 -11.76
N PHE A 14 -10.06 24.45 -11.30
CA PHE A 14 -9.35 23.34 -10.68
C PHE A 14 -9.23 23.58 -9.18
N VAL A 15 -9.63 22.59 -8.38
CA VAL A 15 -9.49 22.64 -6.92
C VAL A 15 -8.26 21.83 -6.54
N ALA A 16 -7.22 22.51 -6.05
CA ALA A 16 -5.93 21.92 -5.68
C ALA A 16 -5.63 22.24 -4.22
N ILE A 17 -6.42 21.67 -3.32
CA ILE A 17 -6.37 21.95 -1.88
C ILE A 17 -5.45 21.02 -1.09
N GLY A 18 -4.67 20.18 -1.75
CA GLY A 18 -3.72 19.26 -1.14
C GLY A 18 -4.18 17.80 -1.19
N HIS A 19 -3.46 16.97 -0.45
CA HIS A 19 -3.69 15.54 -0.35
C HIS A 19 -3.98 15.16 1.10
N ASP A 20 -4.92 14.25 1.27
CA ASP A 20 -5.27 13.66 2.55
C ASP A 20 -5.16 12.13 2.40
N PRO A 21 -4.19 11.48 3.07
CA PRO A 21 -4.07 10.03 3.02
C PRO A 21 -5.29 9.39 3.69
N ARG A 22 -5.99 8.55 2.95
CA ARG A 22 -7.22 7.91 3.44
C ARG A 22 -6.88 6.68 4.28
N SER A 23 -6.23 6.92 5.42
CA SER A 23 -5.71 5.90 6.33
C SER A 23 -6.64 5.54 7.49
N GLU A 24 -7.86 6.07 7.52
CA GLU A 24 -8.80 5.88 8.61
C GLU A 24 -9.10 4.40 8.89
N LEU A 25 -9.16 3.59 7.83
CA LEU A 25 -9.44 2.15 7.93
C LEU A 25 -8.39 1.41 8.77
N VAL A 26 -7.14 1.83 8.70
CA VAL A 26 -5.99 1.16 9.35
C VAL A 26 -5.46 1.91 10.57
N ARG A 27 -6.11 3.02 10.95
CA ARG A 27 -5.73 3.82 12.11
C ARG A 27 -5.78 2.97 13.39
N GLY A 28 -4.70 3.02 14.18
CA GLY A 28 -4.57 2.23 15.40
C GLY A 28 -4.20 0.76 15.17
N GLN A 29 -4.04 0.33 13.92
CA GLN A 29 -3.61 -1.02 13.57
C GLN A 29 -2.18 -1.04 12.99
N VAL A 30 -1.84 -0.08 12.14
CA VAL A 30 -0.48 0.12 11.60
C VAL A 30 0.05 1.48 12.02
N ASP A 31 1.36 1.63 12.02
CA ASP A 31 1.99 2.90 12.34
C ASP A 31 1.75 3.92 11.22
N LEU A 32 1.27 5.09 11.62
CA LEU A 32 1.07 6.26 10.77
C LEU A 32 2.01 7.37 11.19
N ASP A 33 2.41 8.22 10.26
CA ASP A 33 3.09 9.47 10.60
C ASP A 33 2.11 10.55 11.10
N ALA A 34 2.63 11.71 11.50
CA ALA A 34 1.82 12.80 12.02
C ALA A 34 0.81 13.37 10.99
N ALA A 35 1.05 13.16 9.71
CA ALA A 35 0.16 13.59 8.63
C ALA A 35 -0.83 12.50 8.19
N GLY A 36 -0.74 11.31 8.79
CA GLY A 36 -1.65 10.19 8.53
C GLY A 36 -1.18 9.24 7.43
N TYR A 37 0.04 9.37 6.92
CA TYR A 37 0.60 8.42 5.97
C TYR A 37 1.05 7.15 6.67
N VAL A 38 0.83 5.99 6.03
CA VAL A 38 1.31 4.71 6.55
C VAL A 38 2.83 4.67 6.47
N GLN A 39 3.48 4.34 7.57
CA GLN A 39 4.92 4.16 7.64
C GLN A 39 5.30 2.77 7.15
N VAL A 40 6.31 2.71 6.28
CA VAL A 40 6.88 1.46 5.77
C VAL A 40 8.35 1.38 6.14
N GLU A 41 8.87 0.16 6.23
CA GLU A 41 10.22 -0.10 6.68
C GLU A 41 11.24 0.09 5.55
N GLY A 42 12.10 1.09 5.70
CA GLY A 42 13.20 1.34 4.76
C GLY A 42 12.72 1.56 3.33
N ARG A 43 13.15 0.69 2.42
CA ARG A 43 12.78 0.72 1.00
C ARG A 43 11.76 -0.36 0.62
N THR A 44 11.27 -1.10 1.59
CA THR A 44 10.25 -2.14 1.41
C THR A 44 8.86 -1.54 1.51
N THR A 45 7.84 -2.37 1.35
CA THR A 45 6.43 -1.99 1.57
C THR A 45 5.86 -2.56 2.87
N SER A 46 6.73 -3.16 3.70
CA SER A 46 6.34 -3.73 4.99
C SER A 46 5.91 -2.65 5.97
N THR A 47 4.78 -2.85 6.63
CA THR A 47 4.27 -1.97 7.68
C THR A 47 4.73 -2.46 9.06
N SER A 48 4.31 -1.78 10.13
CA SER A 48 4.52 -2.22 11.51
C SER A 48 3.81 -3.54 11.87
N VAL A 49 2.93 -4.03 11.02
CA VAL A 49 2.21 -5.30 11.20
C VAL A 49 2.69 -6.32 10.19
N GLU A 50 3.19 -7.44 10.68
CA GLU A 50 3.66 -8.54 9.82
C GLU A 50 2.55 -9.03 8.87
N GLY A 51 2.90 -9.23 7.60
CA GLY A 51 1.97 -9.66 6.56
C GLY A 51 1.05 -8.55 6.03
N VAL A 52 1.22 -7.31 6.49
CA VAL A 52 0.51 -6.13 6.00
C VAL A 52 1.49 -5.22 5.26
N PHE A 53 1.21 -4.96 4.00
CA PHE A 53 2.03 -4.15 3.11
C PHE A 53 1.26 -2.91 2.67
N ALA A 54 1.95 -1.79 2.47
CA ALA A 54 1.35 -0.54 2.05
C ALA A 54 2.10 0.08 0.87
N ALA A 55 1.35 0.66 -0.05
CA ALA A 55 1.89 1.26 -1.27
C ALA A 55 1.00 2.40 -1.79
N GLY A 56 1.50 3.11 -2.78
CA GLY A 56 0.77 4.19 -3.43
C GLY A 56 0.77 5.49 -2.64
N ASP A 57 -0.19 6.34 -2.92
CA ASP A 57 -0.33 7.65 -2.28
C ASP A 57 -0.50 7.57 -0.76
N LEU A 58 -0.93 6.42 -0.25
CA LEU A 58 -1.09 6.18 1.18
C LEU A 58 0.24 6.24 1.96
N VAL A 59 1.37 5.98 1.28
CA VAL A 59 2.73 6.02 1.85
C VAL A 59 3.59 7.14 1.26
N ASP A 60 3.16 7.75 0.16
CA ASP A 60 3.95 8.72 -0.61
C ASP A 60 3.48 10.15 -0.34
N HIS A 61 4.12 10.83 0.60
CA HIS A 61 3.89 12.25 0.85
C HIS A 61 4.71 13.19 -0.06
N THR A 62 5.53 12.64 -0.97
CA THR A 62 6.50 13.41 -1.77
C THR A 62 6.06 13.60 -3.22
N TYR A 63 5.80 12.52 -3.93
CA TYR A 63 5.57 12.57 -5.38
C TYR A 63 4.08 12.50 -5.73
N ARG A 64 3.34 11.54 -5.20
CA ARG A 64 1.89 11.39 -5.41
C ARG A 64 1.51 11.37 -6.88
N GLN A 65 2.20 10.50 -7.64
CA GLN A 65 2.00 10.32 -9.07
C GLN A 65 1.50 8.91 -9.36
N ALA A 66 0.69 8.75 -10.40
CA ALA A 66 0.16 7.44 -10.81
C ALA A 66 1.28 6.41 -11.04
N ILE A 67 2.37 6.82 -11.67
CA ILE A 67 3.49 5.93 -11.98
C ILE A 67 4.27 5.52 -10.71
N THR A 68 4.45 6.41 -9.75
CA THR A 68 5.10 6.08 -8.47
C THR A 68 4.20 5.16 -7.64
N ALA A 69 2.90 5.41 -7.65
CA ALA A 69 1.92 4.54 -7.00
C ALA A 69 1.91 3.12 -7.61
N ALA A 70 1.93 3.02 -8.94
CA ALA A 70 2.01 1.73 -9.63
C ALA A 70 3.32 1.01 -9.31
N GLY A 71 4.46 1.73 -9.25
CA GLY A 71 5.75 1.16 -8.90
C GLY A 71 5.78 0.57 -7.49
N THR A 72 5.31 1.30 -6.50
CA THR A 72 5.23 0.79 -5.11
C THR A 72 4.18 -0.31 -4.97
N GLY A 73 3.08 -0.26 -5.72
CA GLY A 73 2.11 -1.36 -5.80
C GLY A 73 2.73 -2.67 -6.33
N CYS A 74 3.57 -2.57 -7.36
CA CYS A 74 4.36 -3.71 -7.84
C CYS A 74 5.30 -4.23 -6.74
N SER A 75 5.99 -3.35 -6.03
CA SER A 75 6.86 -3.74 -4.91
C SER A 75 6.07 -4.48 -3.82
N ALA A 76 4.89 -3.97 -3.46
CA ALA A 76 4.05 -4.58 -2.43
C ALA A 76 3.58 -6.00 -2.81
N SER A 77 3.25 -6.23 -4.08
CA SER A 77 2.88 -7.57 -4.55
C SER A 77 4.04 -8.55 -4.46
N ILE A 78 5.26 -8.12 -4.77
CA ILE A 78 6.47 -8.94 -4.66
C ILE A 78 6.80 -9.24 -3.19
N ASP A 79 6.72 -8.23 -2.33
CA ASP A 79 6.96 -8.40 -0.88
C ASP A 79 5.94 -9.38 -0.27
N ALA A 80 4.67 -9.26 -0.64
CA ALA A 80 3.61 -10.17 -0.19
C ALA A 80 3.83 -11.61 -0.69
N GLU A 81 4.21 -11.79 -1.95
CA GLU A 81 4.50 -13.12 -2.53
C GLU A 81 5.65 -13.80 -1.77
N ARG A 82 6.74 -13.07 -1.52
CA ARG A 82 7.91 -13.59 -0.79
C ARG A 82 7.54 -13.95 0.64
N TRP A 83 6.82 -13.08 1.34
CA TRP A 83 6.36 -13.35 2.70
C TRP A 83 5.47 -14.60 2.76
N LEU A 84 4.55 -14.77 1.83
CA LEU A 84 3.71 -15.97 1.75
C LEU A 84 4.54 -17.24 1.50
N ALA A 85 5.55 -17.17 0.64
CA ALA A 85 6.42 -18.29 0.37
C ALA A 85 7.26 -18.72 1.60
N GLU A 86 7.68 -17.75 2.40
CA GLU A 86 8.46 -17.98 3.62
C GLU A 86 7.61 -18.46 4.80
N THR A 87 6.36 -18.04 4.87
CA THR A 87 5.45 -18.35 5.99
C THR A 87 4.50 -19.50 5.70
N ALA A 88 4.35 -19.93 4.44
CA ALA A 88 3.54 -21.08 4.10
C ALA A 88 4.09 -22.32 4.81
N PRO A 89 3.25 -23.13 5.49
CA PRO A 89 3.68 -24.42 6.01
C PRO A 89 4.22 -25.24 4.85
N ALA A 90 5.38 -25.90 5.04
CA ALA A 90 5.92 -26.83 4.07
C ALA A 90 4.81 -27.83 3.73
N THR A 91 4.31 -27.78 2.52
CA THR A 91 3.45 -28.84 2.00
C THR A 91 4.31 -30.10 1.99
N THR A 92 4.11 -30.96 2.94
CA THR A 92 4.55 -32.35 2.81
C THR A 92 3.77 -32.88 1.63
N ASP A 93 4.45 -32.91 0.48
CA ASP A 93 3.96 -33.65 -0.69
C ASP A 93 3.93 -35.12 -0.31
N ASP A 94 2.80 -35.54 0.23
CA ASP A 94 2.47 -36.94 0.52
C ASP A 94 2.00 -37.68 -0.78
N SER A 95 2.56 -37.23 -1.92
CA SER A 95 2.25 -37.84 -3.22
C SER A 95 3.14 -39.05 -3.57
N THR A 96 3.97 -39.51 -2.61
CA THR A 96 4.87 -40.64 -2.86
C THR A 96 4.23 -42.02 -2.62
N ASP A 97 3.01 -42.08 -2.12
CA ASP A 97 2.38 -43.39 -1.77
C ASP A 97 1.43 -43.95 -2.84
N LEU A 98 1.38 -43.39 -4.04
CA LEU A 98 0.56 -43.92 -5.11
C LEU A 98 1.34 -44.64 -6.25
N ILE A 99 2.66 -44.77 -6.13
CA ILE A 99 3.49 -45.50 -7.11
C ILE A 99 4.17 -46.66 -6.37
N GLY A 100 3.52 -47.77 -6.28
CA GLY A 100 4.16 -48.95 -5.70
C GLY A 100 3.26 -50.04 -5.20
N ALA A 101 2.13 -50.32 -5.87
CA ALA A 101 1.50 -51.60 -5.74
C ALA A 101 2.15 -52.57 -6.78
N PRO A 102 3.02 -53.47 -6.39
CA PRO A 102 3.47 -54.53 -7.33
C PRO A 102 2.28 -55.41 -7.66
N LEU A 103 2.14 -55.71 -8.94
CA LEU A 103 1.23 -56.73 -9.42
C LEU A 103 1.61 -58.08 -8.84
#